data_66c077a758ef574048864aafd84dc337
#
_entry.id   66c077a758ef574048864aafd84dc337
#
_cell.length_a   1.000
_cell.length_b   1.000
_cell.length_c   1.000
_cell.angle_alpha   90.00
_cell.angle_beta   90.00
_cell.angle_gamma   90.00
#
_symmetry.space_group_name_H-M   'P 1'
#
loop_
_entity.id
_entity.type
_entity.pdbx_description
1 polymer ?
#
loop_
_entity_poly.entity_id
_entity_poly.type
_entity_poly.pdbx_seq_one_letter_code
_entity_poly.pdbx_strand_id
1 'polypeptide(L)'
;MGSEMCIRDSSFNNYLDLDGALRIARGFLIDTDEKRPHGCVVIKHTNPCGAAIDATQVGAWENALASDPESAFGCVIAFTHTVEKATAEAIGGHFLECIIAPGYDDDALEILSEKQNRRMLTLDDFTPREDEVRIRQLDGGWVAQVQGPPSVDWSAVKCVTKAPADDDLVALARFGSTVLSEVKSNSIVLVAQTETGFATVGIGPGQTSRVEAVRIAARRAGDRAKGSMMVSDAFFPFRDGIDTAHEIGVTTVVQPGGSMRDQESIDAADEHGMAMIFTGQRLFLH
;
A
#
# COMPACT_ATOMS: atom_id res chain seq x y z
N MET A 1 23.11 22.01 -8.53
CA MET A 1 23.81 21.56 -7.31
C MET A 1 23.23 20.22 -6.99
N GLY A 2 24.00 19.15 -7.20
CA GLY A 2 23.62 17.85 -6.69
C GLY A 2 23.55 17.96 -5.18
N SER A 3 22.39 17.67 -4.60
CA SER A 3 22.31 17.57 -3.15
C SER A 3 23.23 16.43 -2.74
N GLU A 4 24.33 16.74 -2.08
CA GLU A 4 25.06 15.76 -1.30
C GLU A 4 24.17 15.35 -0.15
N MET A 5 23.27 14.41 -0.45
CA MET A 5 22.34 13.87 0.53
C MET A 5 22.89 12.60 1.17
N CYS A 6 24.12 12.27 0.91
CA CYS A 6 24.82 11.21 1.60
C CYS A 6 25.37 11.76 2.91
N ILE A 7 24.54 11.73 3.92
CA ILE A 7 25.07 11.52 5.24
C ILE A 7 25.74 10.14 5.19
N ARG A 8 26.85 9.99 5.87
CA ARG A 8 27.75 8.83 5.87
C ARG A 8 27.06 7.46 5.84
N ASP A 9 25.84 7.34 6.40
CA ASP A 9 25.12 6.08 6.58
C ASP A 9 23.77 6.04 5.86
N SER A 10 22.99 7.11 5.86
CA SER A 10 21.66 7.17 5.23
C SER A 10 21.37 8.54 4.67
N SER A 11 20.70 8.62 3.52
CA SER A 11 20.29 9.87 2.90
C SER A 11 18.95 10.36 3.45
N PHE A 12 18.64 11.64 3.23
CA PHE A 12 17.31 12.21 3.48
C PHE A 12 16.19 11.38 2.80
N ASN A 13 16.44 10.94 1.56
CA ASN A 13 15.46 10.12 0.82
C ASN A 13 15.26 8.74 1.46
N ASN A 14 16.32 8.11 1.99
CA ASN A 14 16.18 6.84 2.71
C ASN A 14 15.25 6.99 3.92
N TYR A 15 15.39 8.08 4.69
CA TYR A 15 14.50 8.31 5.83
C TYR A 15 13.06 8.58 5.42
N LEU A 16 12.80 9.30 4.32
CA LEU A 16 11.44 9.49 3.82
C LEU A 16 10.81 8.17 3.35
N ASP A 17 11.58 7.33 2.68
CA ASP A 17 11.12 6.03 2.19
C ASP A 17 10.88 5.07 3.37
N LEU A 18 11.77 5.07 4.38
CA LEU A 18 11.61 4.31 5.62
C LEU A 18 10.34 4.71 6.40
N ASP A 19 10.08 6.02 6.51
CA ASP A 19 8.90 6.54 7.17
C ASP A 19 7.60 6.11 6.46
N GLY A 20 7.55 6.22 5.12
CA GLY A 20 6.43 5.75 4.32
C GLY A 20 6.20 4.23 4.44
N ALA A 21 7.29 3.43 4.41
CA ALA A 21 7.21 1.99 4.58
C ALA A 21 6.67 1.60 5.97
N LEU A 22 7.18 2.28 7.01
CA LEU A 22 6.80 2.05 8.40
C LEU A 22 5.32 2.38 8.65
N ARG A 23 4.78 3.45 8.05
CA ARG A 23 3.37 3.85 8.20
C ARG A 23 2.43 2.78 7.66
N ILE A 24 2.71 2.25 6.47
CA ILE A 24 1.91 1.15 5.90
C ILE A 24 2.05 -0.11 6.77
N ALA A 25 3.27 -0.48 7.15
CA ALA A 25 3.52 -1.66 7.98
C ALA A 25 2.79 -1.60 9.32
N ARG A 26 2.78 -0.44 9.98
CA ARG A 26 1.99 -0.19 11.20
C ARG A 26 0.50 -0.35 10.98
N GLY A 27 0.00 0.11 9.83
CA GLY A 27 -1.40 -0.03 9.45
C GLY A 27 -1.87 -1.48 9.35
N PHE A 28 -0.99 -2.42 9.00
CA PHE A 28 -1.29 -3.85 8.99
C PHE A 28 -1.45 -4.46 10.38
N LEU A 29 -1.04 -3.75 11.43
CA LEU A 29 -1.12 -4.21 12.83
C LEU A 29 -2.34 -3.63 13.58
N ILE A 30 -3.17 -2.82 12.90
CA ILE A 30 -4.40 -2.27 13.50
C ILE A 30 -5.46 -3.38 13.53
N ASP A 31 -6.10 -3.55 14.69
CA ASP A 31 -7.20 -4.50 14.91
C ASP A 31 -6.89 -5.94 14.49
N THR A 32 -5.64 -6.35 14.58
CA THR A 32 -5.26 -7.75 14.38
C THR A 32 -5.32 -8.49 15.72
N ASP A 33 -5.94 -9.68 15.71
CA ASP A 33 -5.93 -10.62 16.83
C ASP A 33 -4.51 -11.11 17.16
N GLU A 34 -4.37 -12.01 18.14
CA GLU A 34 -3.09 -12.54 18.64
C GLU A 34 -2.18 -13.11 17.53
N LYS A 35 -2.75 -13.53 16.39
CA LYS A 35 -1.99 -13.97 15.19
C LYS A 35 -1.84 -12.83 14.18
N ARG A 36 -0.89 -11.93 14.45
CA ARG A 36 -0.53 -10.88 13.50
C ARG A 36 0.04 -11.48 12.21
N PRO A 37 -0.49 -11.13 11.02
CA PRO A 37 0.08 -11.60 9.77
C PRO A 37 1.47 -11.03 9.56
N HIS A 38 2.34 -11.77 8.86
CA HIS A 38 3.59 -11.22 8.39
C HIS A 38 3.31 -10.18 7.30
N GLY A 39 3.77 -8.95 7.52
CA GLY A 39 3.63 -7.86 6.55
C GLY A 39 4.97 -7.49 5.96
N CYS A 40 4.96 -7.21 4.65
CA CYS A 40 6.09 -6.65 3.92
C CYS A 40 5.63 -5.46 3.07
N VAL A 41 6.38 -4.37 3.12
CA VAL A 41 6.14 -3.15 2.34
C VAL A 41 7.41 -2.77 1.59
N VAL A 42 7.29 -2.57 0.29
CA VAL A 42 8.38 -2.19 -0.61
C VAL A 42 8.12 -0.77 -1.10
N ILE A 43 8.98 0.17 -0.74
CA ILE A 43 8.86 1.61 -1.06
C ILE A 43 10.01 2.05 -1.96
N LYS A 44 9.70 2.96 -2.87
CA LYS A 44 10.71 3.72 -3.63
C LYS A 44 10.16 5.12 -3.94
N HIS A 45 10.96 6.14 -3.62
CA HIS A 45 10.60 7.55 -3.87
C HIS A 45 9.27 7.93 -3.20
N THR A 46 9.11 7.51 -1.95
CA THR A 46 7.92 7.75 -1.10
C THR A 46 6.61 7.16 -1.62
N ASN A 47 6.64 6.24 -2.59
CA ASN A 47 5.47 5.51 -3.05
C ASN A 47 5.72 4.00 -2.92
N PRO A 48 4.72 3.22 -2.55
CA PRO A 48 4.87 1.78 -2.54
C PRO A 48 5.00 1.23 -3.98
N CYS A 49 6.00 0.39 -4.19
CA CYS A 49 6.10 -0.50 -5.33
C CYS A 49 5.19 -1.70 -5.13
N GLY A 50 5.07 -2.14 -3.86
CA GLY A 50 4.19 -3.22 -3.48
C GLY A 50 4.10 -3.40 -1.98
N ALA A 51 3.07 -4.10 -1.56
CA ALA A 51 2.85 -4.48 -0.17
C ALA A 51 2.06 -5.78 -0.11
N ALA A 52 2.32 -6.58 0.92
CA ALA A 52 1.60 -7.82 1.15
C ALA A 52 1.54 -8.16 2.63
N ILE A 53 0.51 -8.91 3.00
CA ILE A 53 0.41 -9.66 4.24
C ILE A 53 0.24 -11.14 3.90
N ASP A 54 0.89 -12.02 4.66
CA ASP A 54 0.90 -13.45 4.39
C ASP A 54 1.04 -14.26 5.68
N ALA A 55 0.76 -15.55 5.64
CA ALA A 55 1.00 -16.46 6.75
C ALA A 55 2.50 -16.65 7.04
N THR A 56 3.36 -16.38 6.06
CA THR A 56 4.82 -16.47 6.18
C THR A 56 5.50 -15.16 5.78
N GLN A 57 6.66 -14.88 6.39
CA GLN A 57 7.41 -13.68 6.05
C GLN A 57 8.02 -13.75 4.63
N VAL A 58 8.42 -14.92 4.19
CA VAL A 58 8.88 -15.16 2.82
C VAL A 58 7.76 -14.89 1.81
N GLY A 59 6.56 -15.42 2.05
CA GLY A 59 5.39 -15.17 1.19
C GLY A 59 5.02 -13.69 1.14
N ALA A 60 5.08 -12.97 2.27
CA ALA A 60 4.86 -11.52 2.29
C ALA A 60 5.90 -10.77 1.43
N TRP A 61 7.19 -11.14 1.52
CA TRP A 61 8.23 -10.56 0.67
C TRP A 61 8.01 -10.82 -0.81
N GLU A 62 7.82 -12.08 -1.20
CA GLU A 62 7.66 -12.47 -2.59
C GLU A 62 6.44 -11.83 -3.24
N ASN A 63 5.29 -11.81 -2.53
CA ASN A 63 4.06 -11.20 -2.98
C ASN A 63 4.18 -9.67 -3.09
N ALA A 64 4.84 -9.00 -2.13
CA ALA A 64 5.06 -7.56 -2.19
C ALA A 64 5.98 -7.20 -3.37
N LEU A 65 7.08 -7.93 -3.57
CA LEU A 65 8.01 -7.72 -4.68
C LEU A 65 7.33 -7.95 -6.03
N ALA A 66 6.49 -8.98 -6.14
CA ALA A 66 5.79 -9.32 -7.38
C ALA A 66 4.84 -8.22 -7.87
N SER A 67 4.44 -7.27 -7.04
CA SER A 67 3.56 -6.16 -7.43
C SER A 67 4.18 -5.27 -8.52
N ASP A 68 5.45 -4.88 -8.35
CA ASP A 68 6.22 -4.12 -9.35
C ASP A 68 7.73 -4.41 -9.19
N PRO A 69 8.21 -5.56 -9.67
CA PRO A 69 9.59 -5.99 -9.46
C PRO A 69 10.61 -5.10 -10.19
N GLU A 70 10.20 -4.43 -11.28
CA GLU A 70 11.06 -3.50 -12.01
C GLU A 70 11.36 -2.25 -11.19
N SER A 71 10.34 -1.65 -10.59
CA SER A 71 10.49 -0.45 -9.75
C SER A 71 11.17 -0.75 -8.43
N ALA A 72 11.08 -1.98 -7.91
CA ALA A 72 11.62 -2.38 -6.62
C ALA A 72 13.17 -2.45 -6.57
N PHE A 73 13.86 -2.30 -7.71
CA PHE A 73 15.32 -2.22 -7.71
C PHE A 73 15.80 -0.96 -6.97
N GLY A 74 16.59 -1.13 -5.91
CA GLY A 74 17.05 -0.03 -5.05
C GLY A 74 15.96 0.50 -4.10
N CYS A 75 15.07 -0.37 -3.66
CA CYS A 75 13.97 -0.03 -2.76
C CYS A 75 14.40 0.04 -1.28
N VAL A 76 13.45 0.48 -0.47
CA VAL A 76 13.44 0.40 0.99
C VAL A 76 12.32 -0.56 1.40
N ILE A 77 12.57 -1.39 2.41
CA ILE A 77 11.63 -2.42 2.85
C ILE A 77 11.31 -2.25 4.33
N ALA A 78 10.03 -2.45 4.71
CA ALA A 78 9.62 -2.64 6.09
C ALA A 78 9.00 -4.02 6.28
N PHE A 79 9.39 -4.71 7.36
CA PHE A 79 8.75 -5.93 7.83
C PHE A 79 8.06 -5.70 9.17
N THR A 80 6.90 -6.29 9.38
CA THR A 80 6.13 -6.17 10.64
C THR A 80 6.67 -7.04 11.77
N HIS A 81 7.56 -7.99 11.48
CA HIS A 81 8.14 -8.96 12.41
C HIS A 81 9.66 -8.98 12.30
N THR A 82 10.33 -9.56 13.30
CA THR A 82 11.76 -9.86 13.25
C THR A 82 12.08 -10.61 11.96
N VAL A 83 13.12 -10.16 11.26
CA VAL A 83 13.50 -10.79 9.98
C VAL A 83 14.15 -12.14 10.25
N GLU A 84 13.54 -13.16 9.67
CA GLU A 84 13.98 -14.55 9.80
C GLU A 84 15.05 -14.90 8.75
N LYS A 85 15.87 -15.95 9.06
CA LYS A 85 16.88 -16.47 8.14
C LYS A 85 16.32 -16.76 6.75
N ALA A 86 15.18 -17.47 6.66
CA ALA A 86 14.56 -17.84 5.39
C ALA A 86 14.19 -16.62 4.54
N THR A 87 13.74 -15.53 5.18
CA THR A 87 13.44 -14.28 4.49
C THR A 87 14.71 -13.59 4.01
N ALA A 88 15.77 -13.58 4.82
CA ALA A 88 17.07 -13.04 4.40
C ALA A 88 17.65 -13.80 3.18
N GLU A 89 17.52 -15.12 3.16
CA GLU A 89 17.89 -15.97 2.02
C GLU A 89 17.04 -15.67 0.79
N ALA A 90 15.71 -15.49 0.94
CA ALA A 90 14.79 -15.15 -0.16
C ALA A 90 15.06 -13.74 -0.73
N ILE A 91 15.41 -12.76 0.10
CA ILE A 91 15.89 -11.45 -0.34
C ILE A 91 17.18 -11.60 -1.16
N GLY A 92 18.10 -12.43 -0.68
CA GLY A 92 19.31 -12.84 -1.40
C GLY A 92 20.09 -11.67 -2.01
N GLY A 93 20.28 -11.78 -3.33
CA GLY A 93 21.03 -10.80 -4.12
C GLY A 93 20.23 -9.58 -4.57
N HIS A 94 18.93 -9.46 -4.22
CA HIS A 94 18.13 -8.31 -4.62
C HIS A 94 18.77 -7.02 -4.10
N PHE A 95 18.92 -6.03 -5.00
CA PHE A 95 19.48 -4.74 -4.63
C PHE A 95 18.43 -3.90 -3.93
N LEU A 96 18.67 -3.63 -2.64
CA LEU A 96 17.86 -2.75 -1.81
C LEU A 96 18.77 -1.87 -0.94
N GLU A 97 18.31 -0.69 -0.58
CA GLU A 97 19.10 0.28 0.18
C GLU A 97 18.92 0.15 1.69
N CYS A 98 17.68 0.00 2.14
CA CYS A 98 17.38 -0.07 3.57
C CYS A 98 16.33 -1.13 3.88
N ILE A 99 16.46 -1.74 5.07
CA ILE A 99 15.43 -2.58 5.70
C ILE A 99 15.13 -2.01 7.08
N ILE A 100 13.86 -1.93 7.46
CA ILE A 100 13.42 -1.64 8.84
C ILE A 100 12.51 -2.76 9.33
N ALA A 101 12.78 -3.24 10.53
CA ALA A 101 12.05 -4.32 11.19
C ALA A 101 12.10 -4.18 12.71
N PRO A 102 11.25 -4.90 13.48
CA PRO A 102 11.39 -4.96 14.94
C PRO A 102 12.71 -5.58 15.40
N GLY A 103 13.32 -6.42 14.58
CA GLY A 103 14.59 -7.08 14.87
C GLY A 103 15.06 -7.92 13.68
N TYR A 104 16.15 -8.63 13.89
CA TYR A 104 16.76 -9.57 12.94
C TYR A 104 17.28 -10.76 13.71
N ASP A 105 17.01 -11.98 13.26
CA ASP A 105 17.69 -13.16 13.77
C ASP A 105 19.19 -13.08 13.43
N ASP A 106 20.06 -13.67 14.25
CA ASP A 106 21.51 -13.61 14.06
C ASP A 106 21.93 -14.11 12.66
N ASP A 107 21.38 -15.22 12.21
CA ASP A 107 21.62 -15.77 10.88
C ASP A 107 21.13 -14.83 9.75
N ALA A 108 19.98 -14.18 9.96
CA ALA A 108 19.45 -13.21 9.00
C ALA A 108 20.34 -11.98 8.90
N LEU A 109 20.84 -11.51 10.05
CA LEU A 109 21.73 -10.37 10.13
C LEU A 109 23.07 -10.67 9.42
N GLU A 110 23.63 -11.88 9.59
CA GLU A 110 24.85 -12.33 8.90
C GLU A 110 24.66 -12.29 7.37
N ILE A 111 23.60 -12.92 6.85
CA ILE A 111 23.28 -12.97 5.41
C ILE A 111 23.08 -11.56 4.83
N LEU A 112 22.27 -10.74 5.49
CA LEU A 112 21.96 -9.40 5.00
C LEU A 112 23.16 -8.46 5.02
N SER A 113 24.09 -8.65 5.95
CA SER A 113 25.32 -7.85 6.13
C SER A 113 26.38 -8.11 5.06
N GLU A 114 26.28 -9.18 4.28
CA GLU A 114 27.18 -9.43 3.14
C GLU A 114 27.20 -8.26 2.13
N LYS A 115 26.11 -7.51 2.06
CA LYS A 115 26.02 -6.31 1.23
C LYS A 115 26.34 -5.07 2.06
N GLN A 116 27.58 -4.63 2.04
CA GLN A 116 28.12 -3.53 2.88
C GLN A 116 27.34 -2.22 2.81
N ASN A 117 26.64 -1.94 1.71
CA ASN A 117 25.86 -0.72 1.53
C ASN A 117 24.39 -0.89 1.93
N ARG A 118 23.97 -2.07 2.34
CA ARG A 118 22.61 -2.31 2.83
C ARG A 118 22.51 -1.82 4.27
N ARG A 119 21.55 -0.95 4.53
CA ARG A 119 21.33 -0.38 5.87
C ARG A 119 20.20 -1.13 6.54
N MET A 120 20.46 -1.67 7.72
CA MET A 120 19.48 -2.38 8.53
C MET A 120 19.17 -1.53 9.76
N LEU A 121 17.88 -1.24 9.94
CA LEU A 121 17.39 -0.43 11.06
C LEU A 121 16.47 -1.29 11.92
N THR A 122 16.60 -1.14 13.23
CA THR A 122 15.71 -1.76 14.20
C THR A 122 14.83 -0.69 14.83
N LEU A 123 13.55 -0.99 14.96
CA LEU A 123 12.59 -0.17 15.67
C LEU A 123 11.68 -1.08 16.51
N ASP A 124 11.81 -1.00 17.82
CA ASP A 124 11.10 -1.89 18.76
C ASP A 124 9.58 -1.63 18.79
N ASP A 125 9.15 -0.40 18.47
CA ASP A 125 7.75 0.02 18.53
C ASP A 125 7.14 0.23 17.15
N PHE A 126 6.38 -0.75 16.70
CA PHE A 126 5.56 -0.70 15.49
C PHE A 126 4.09 -0.34 15.79
N THR A 127 3.79 0.17 16.97
CA THR A 127 2.42 0.58 17.31
C THR A 127 1.96 1.72 16.40
N PRO A 128 0.75 1.63 15.81
CA PRO A 128 0.18 2.73 15.05
C PRO A 128 0.05 4.00 15.91
N ARG A 129 0.31 5.16 15.32
CA ARG A 129 0.22 6.46 16.01
C ARG A 129 -0.95 7.25 15.46
N GLU A 130 -1.96 7.48 16.28
CA GLU A 130 -3.17 8.21 15.90
C GLU A 130 -2.96 9.74 15.84
N ASP A 131 -2.01 10.25 16.62
CA ASP A 131 -1.72 11.68 16.81
C ASP A 131 -0.49 12.18 16.05
N GLU A 132 -0.11 11.47 14.98
CA GLU A 132 1.08 11.84 14.21
C GLU A 132 0.89 13.19 13.51
N VAL A 133 1.85 14.11 13.72
CA VAL A 133 1.84 15.44 13.11
C VAL A 133 2.72 15.46 11.87
N ARG A 134 2.13 15.71 10.71
CA ARG A 134 2.87 16.00 9.48
C ARG A 134 3.09 17.50 9.35
N ILE A 135 4.35 17.88 9.15
CA ILE A 135 4.78 19.28 9.00
C ILE A 135 5.37 19.45 7.60
N ARG A 136 4.96 20.49 6.92
CA ARG A 136 5.49 20.85 5.61
C ARG A 136 5.90 22.32 5.59
N GLN A 137 7.14 22.59 5.15
CA GLN A 137 7.61 23.95 4.92
C GLN A 137 6.99 24.51 3.65
N LEU A 138 6.52 25.75 3.74
CA LEU A 138 6.08 26.58 2.63
C LEU A 138 6.98 27.81 2.53
N ASP A 139 6.81 28.58 1.45
CA ASP A 139 7.43 29.90 1.41
C ASP A 139 6.78 30.81 2.46
N GLY A 140 7.62 31.32 3.38
CA GLY A 140 7.17 32.19 4.48
C GLY A 140 6.59 31.48 5.71
N GLY A 141 6.58 30.13 5.80
CA GLY A 141 6.07 29.47 6.99
C GLY A 141 6.00 27.95 6.93
N TRP A 142 5.18 27.40 7.80
CA TRP A 142 4.95 25.96 7.93
C TRP A 142 3.46 25.68 8.03
N VAL A 143 3.03 24.57 7.46
CA VAL A 143 1.71 23.99 7.73
C VAL A 143 1.89 22.70 8.50
N ALA A 144 0.99 22.44 9.45
CA ALA A 144 0.99 21.23 10.25
C ALA A 144 -0.41 20.63 10.25
N GLN A 145 -0.49 19.31 10.20
CA GLN A 145 -1.73 18.56 10.19
C GLN A 145 -1.55 17.28 11.00
N VAL A 146 -2.52 16.96 11.86
CA VAL A 146 -2.59 15.64 12.47
C VAL A 146 -3.09 14.67 11.42
N GLN A 147 -2.36 13.60 11.18
CA GLN A 147 -2.69 12.58 10.20
C GLN A 147 -2.25 11.20 10.74
N GLY A 148 -3.15 10.58 11.47
CA GLY A 148 -3.02 9.18 11.88
C GLY A 148 -3.30 8.19 10.73
N PRO A 149 -3.31 6.89 11.02
CA PRO A 149 -3.72 5.86 10.07
C PRO A 149 -5.17 6.08 9.63
N PRO A 150 -5.60 5.46 8.50
CA PRO A 150 -6.98 5.57 8.04
C PRO A 150 -7.97 5.20 9.14
N SER A 151 -8.90 6.11 9.44
CA SER A 151 -9.93 5.92 10.46
C SER A 151 -11.26 5.46 9.84
N VAL A 152 -11.21 4.60 8.82
CA VAL A 152 -12.42 4.02 8.21
C VAL A 152 -13.12 3.15 9.25
N ASP A 153 -14.38 3.44 9.51
CA ASP A 153 -15.24 2.56 10.31
C ASP A 153 -15.69 1.37 9.48
N TRP A 154 -14.91 0.28 9.54
CA TRP A 154 -15.16 -0.93 8.76
C TRP A 154 -16.46 -1.65 9.16
N SER A 155 -17.03 -1.36 10.32
CA SER A 155 -18.35 -1.88 10.73
C SER A 155 -19.51 -1.14 10.07
N ALA A 156 -19.27 0.07 9.57
CA ALA A 156 -20.26 0.93 8.94
C ALA A 156 -20.15 1.01 7.41
N VAL A 157 -19.16 0.34 6.79
CA VAL A 157 -19.03 0.30 5.32
C VAL A 157 -20.27 -0.32 4.67
N LYS A 158 -20.58 0.14 3.46
CA LYS A 158 -21.79 -0.30 2.74
C LYS A 158 -21.41 -0.85 1.38
N CYS A 159 -21.85 -2.07 1.09
CA CYS A 159 -21.96 -2.52 -0.28
C CYS A 159 -23.20 -1.87 -0.90
N VAL A 160 -23.02 -1.10 -1.98
CA VAL A 160 -24.06 -0.27 -2.59
C VAL A 160 -24.58 -0.82 -3.91
N THR A 161 -24.03 -1.93 -4.38
CA THR A 161 -24.41 -2.64 -5.63
C THR A 161 -25.18 -3.91 -5.35
N LYS A 162 -25.78 -4.51 -6.41
CA LYS A 162 -26.49 -5.79 -6.35
C LYS A 162 -25.56 -6.97 -6.08
N ALA A 163 -24.33 -6.91 -6.64
CA ALA A 163 -23.29 -7.88 -6.31
C ALA A 163 -22.86 -7.65 -4.84
N PRO A 164 -22.95 -8.67 -3.97
CA PRO A 164 -22.64 -8.50 -2.55
C PRO A 164 -21.13 -8.42 -2.31
N ALA A 165 -20.75 -7.80 -1.19
CA ALA A 165 -19.42 -7.92 -0.61
C ALA A 165 -19.53 -8.74 0.68
N ASP A 166 -18.76 -9.81 0.77
CA ASP A 166 -18.62 -10.65 1.97
C ASP A 166 -17.50 -10.12 2.89
N ASP A 167 -17.29 -10.79 4.01
CA ASP A 167 -16.29 -10.40 5.01
C ASP A 167 -14.85 -10.46 4.44
N ASP A 168 -14.56 -11.39 3.54
CA ASP A 168 -13.24 -11.51 2.90
C ASP A 168 -12.97 -10.32 1.98
N LEU A 169 -13.97 -9.85 1.23
CA LEU A 169 -13.86 -8.64 0.43
C LEU A 169 -13.69 -7.39 1.32
N VAL A 170 -14.36 -7.32 2.47
CA VAL A 170 -14.16 -6.22 3.43
C VAL A 170 -12.75 -6.24 4.00
N ALA A 171 -12.21 -7.41 4.34
CA ALA A 171 -10.83 -7.55 4.81
C ALA A 171 -9.81 -7.13 3.73
N LEU A 172 -10.03 -7.54 2.48
CA LEU A 172 -9.20 -7.11 1.34
C LEU A 172 -9.29 -5.59 1.10
N ALA A 173 -10.50 -5.00 1.23
CA ALA A 173 -10.72 -3.55 1.12
C ALA A 173 -9.95 -2.78 2.21
N ARG A 174 -9.93 -3.31 3.43
CA ARG A 174 -9.16 -2.75 4.54
C ARG A 174 -7.66 -2.76 4.25
N PHE A 175 -7.11 -3.91 3.82
CA PHE A 175 -5.71 -4.02 3.39
C PHE A 175 -5.38 -2.99 2.31
N GLY A 176 -6.18 -2.94 1.24
CA GLY A 176 -5.98 -2.00 0.13
C GLY A 176 -6.05 -0.53 0.55
N SER A 177 -6.99 -0.18 1.45
CA SER A 177 -7.13 1.18 1.98
C SER A 177 -5.94 1.59 2.85
N THR A 178 -5.39 0.65 3.62
CA THR A 178 -4.17 0.86 4.40
C THR A 178 -2.99 1.22 3.50
N VAL A 179 -2.78 0.46 2.43
CA VAL A 179 -1.70 0.78 1.47
C VAL A 179 -1.97 2.11 0.76
N LEU A 180 -3.21 2.32 0.32
CA LEU A 180 -3.61 3.51 -0.44
C LEU A 180 -3.39 4.81 0.34
N SER A 181 -3.55 4.80 1.66
CA SER A 181 -3.40 5.99 2.51
C SER A 181 -1.99 6.62 2.45
N GLU A 182 -0.99 5.87 2.03
CA GLU A 182 0.39 6.32 1.85
C GLU A 182 0.78 6.41 0.36
N VAL A 183 -0.20 6.43 -0.55
CA VAL A 183 0.01 6.67 -1.99
C VAL A 183 -0.43 8.08 -2.35
N LYS A 184 0.44 8.84 -3.01
CA LYS A 184 0.13 10.22 -3.40
C LYS A 184 -1.07 10.31 -4.35
N SER A 185 -1.96 11.25 -4.08
CA SER A 185 -3.20 11.50 -4.82
C SER A 185 -2.99 12.14 -6.21
N ASN A 186 -3.89 11.97 -7.19
CA ASN A 186 -4.92 10.93 -7.20
C ASN A 186 -4.29 9.55 -7.33
N SER A 187 -4.79 8.59 -6.61
CA SER A 187 -4.19 7.25 -6.56
C SER A 187 -5.21 6.13 -6.63
N ILE A 188 -4.74 5.02 -7.19
CA ILE A 188 -5.44 3.74 -7.28
C ILE A 188 -4.49 2.64 -6.84
N VAL A 189 -5.00 1.74 -6.02
CA VAL A 189 -4.32 0.49 -5.66
C VAL A 189 -5.20 -0.68 -6.08
N LEU A 190 -4.64 -1.58 -6.88
CA LEU A 190 -5.24 -2.88 -7.18
C LEU A 190 -4.69 -3.91 -6.21
N VAL A 191 -5.59 -4.64 -5.56
CA VAL A 191 -5.26 -5.65 -4.56
C VAL A 191 -5.94 -6.97 -4.90
N ALA A 192 -5.32 -8.07 -4.51
CA ALA A 192 -5.87 -9.40 -4.69
C ALA A 192 -5.61 -10.27 -3.45
N GLN A 193 -6.48 -11.26 -3.27
CA GLN A 193 -6.24 -12.34 -2.34
C GLN A 193 -5.15 -13.25 -2.89
N THR A 194 -4.23 -13.66 -2.05
CA THR A 194 -3.23 -14.71 -2.33
C THR A 194 -3.68 -16.02 -1.72
N GLU A 195 -2.87 -17.05 -1.79
CA GLU A 195 -3.20 -18.35 -1.17
C GLU A 195 -3.37 -18.24 0.36
N THR A 196 -2.59 -17.38 1.01
CA THR A 196 -2.51 -17.29 2.47
C THR A 196 -2.60 -15.86 3.02
N GLY A 197 -2.97 -14.89 2.17
CA GLY A 197 -3.06 -13.48 2.59
C GLY A 197 -3.55 -12.55 1.50
N PHE A 198 -3.04 -11.32 1.50
CA PHE A 198 -3.40 -10.26 0.56
C PHE A 198 -2.16 -9.58 0.00
N ALA A 199 -2.22 -9.18 -1.27
CA ALA A 199 -1.14 -8.44 -1.91
C ALA A 199 -1.66 -7.33 -2.83
N THR A 200 -0.88 -6.28 -3.00
CA THR A 200 -1.05 -5.36 -4.11
C THR A 200 -0.64 -6.05 -5.42
N VAL A 201 -1.34 -5.75 -6.49
CA VAL A 201 -0.99 -6.27 -7.84
C VAL A 201 -0.65 -5.16 -8.81
N GLY A 202 -1.02 -3.91 -8.49
CA GLY A 202 -0.66 -2.75 -9.27
C GLY A 202 -1.03 -1.45 -8.57
N ILE A 203 -0.19 -0.43 -8.67
CA ILE A 203 -0.37 0.87 -8.01
C ILE A 203 -0.20 1.98 -9.03
N GLY A 204 -1.17 2.90 -9.09
CA GLY A 204 -1.15 4.10 -9.91
C GLY A 204 -1.11 5.35 -9.06
N PRO A 205 0.08 5.89 -8.70
CA PRO A 205 0.23 7.00 -7.79
C PRO A 205 0.25 8.36 -8.49
N GLY A 206 -0.20 9.42 -7.80
CA GLY A 206 0.18 10.81 -8.06
C GLY A 206 -0.33 11.40 -9.37
N GLN A 207 -1.52 11.03 -9.84
CA GLN A 207 -2.02 11.51 -11.12
C GLN A 207 -3.00 12.68 -10.97
N THR A 208 -2.97 13.63 -11.90
CA THR A 208 -3.97 14.71 -11.98
C THR A 208 -5.32 14.18 -12.44
N SER A 209 -5.36 13.10 -13.20
CA SER A 209 -6.56 12.40 -13.65
C SER A 209 -6.70 11.05 -12.93
N ARG A 210 -7.86 10.79 -12.33
CA ARG A 210 -8.13 9.51 -11.65
C ARG A 210 -8.16 8.33 -12.61
N VAL A 211 -8.74 8.50 -13.79
CA VAL A 211 -8.74 7.48 -14.85
C VAL A 211 -7.30 7.12 -15.26
N GLU A 212 -6.39 8.10 -15.31
CA GLU A 212 -4.98 7.81 -15.60
C GLU A 212 -4.33 6.99 -14.48
N ALA A 213 -4.68 7.25 -13.21
CA ALA A 213 -4.22 6.40 -12.11
C ALA A 213 -4.71 4.95 -12.26
N VAL A 214 -5.97 4.73 -12.72
CA VAL A 214 -6.49 3.38 -13.04
C VAL A 214 -5.64 2.73 -14.13
N ARG A 215 -5.36 3.45 -15.24
CA ARG A 215 -4.56 2.91 -16.36
C ARG A 215 -3.13 2.56 -15.96
N ILE A 216 -2.50 3.36 -15.09
CA ILE A 216 -1.16 3.08 -14.58
C ILE A 216 -1.18 1.84 -13.69
N ALA A 217 -2.13 1.75 -12.76
CA ALA A 217 -2.30 0.58 -11.91
C ALA A 217 -2.51 -0.70 -12.75
N ALA A 218 -3.39 -0.62 -13.75
CA ALA A 218 -3.68 -1.70 -14.70
C ALA A 218 -2.43 -2.17 -15.45
N ARG A 219 -1.66 -1.22 -16.01
CA ARG A 219 -0.44 -1.52 -16.76
C ARG A 219 0.59 -2.26 -15.90
N ARG A 220 0.74 -1.85 -14.63
CA ARG A 220 1.65 -2.51 -13.68
C ARG A 220 1.16 -3.89 -13.26
N ALA A 221 -0.15 -4.03 -13.06
CA ALA A 221 -0.75 -5.30 -12.71
C ALA A 221 -0.65 -6.34 -13.84
N GLY A 222 -0.80 -5.89 -15.11
CA GLY A 222 -0.90 -6.79 -16.25
C GLY A 222 -2.05 -7.78 -16.06
N ASP A 223 -1.82 -9.07 -16.32
CA ASP A 223 -2.86 -10.11 -16.17
C ASP A 223 -3.35 -10.31 -14.73
N ARG A 224 -2.60 -9.84 -13.72
CA ARG A 224 -2.99 -9.91 -12.30
C ARG A 224 -4.12 -8.94 -11.94
N ALA A 225 -4.45 -7.99 -12.83
CA ALA A 225 -5.63 -7.13 -12.67
C ALA A 225 -6.95 -7.91 -12.70
N LYS A 226 -6.97 -9.06 -13.39
CA LYS A 226 -8.18 -9.90 -13.52
C LYS A 226 -8.57 -10.49 -12.15
N GLY A 227 -9.81 -10.23 -11.75
CA GLY A 227 -10.34 -10.67 -10.46
C GLY A 227 -9.87 -9.83 -9.27
N SER A 228 -9.07 -8.78 -9.49
CA SER A 228 -8.60 -7.91 -8.42
C SER A 228 -9.71 -6.95 -7.94
N MET A 229 -9.47 -6.36 -6.77
CA MET A 229 -10.23 -5.26 -6.21
C MET A 229 -9.48 -3.95 -6.47
N MET A 230 -10.21 -2.92 -6.90
CA MET A 230 -9.70 -1.56 -7.08
C MET A 230 -10.07 -0.68 -5.89
N VAL A 231 -9.08 -0.09 -5.22
CA VAL A 231 -9.27 0.87 -4.12
C VAL A 231 -8.85 2.25 -4.58
N SER A 232 -9.74 3.24 -4.39
CA SER A 232 -9.57 4.62 -4.83
C SER A 232 -9.55 5.59 -3.64
N ASP A 233 -8.63 6.56 -3.65
CA ASP A 233 -8.46 7.58 -2.61
C ASP A 233 -9.60 8.60 -2.53
N ALA A 234 -10.44 8.70 -3.58
CA ALA A 234 -11.68 9.48 -3.60
C ALA A 234 -12.72 8.87 -4.55
N PHE A 235 -13.90 9.50 -4.60
CA PHE A 235 -14.99 9.05 -5.47
C PHE A 235 -14.68 9.24 -6.96
N PHE A 236 -15.29 8.42 -7.79
CA PHE A 236 -15.30 8.59 -9.24
C PHE A 236 -16.36 9.63 -9.61
N PRO A 237 -15.99 10.74 -10.27
CA PRO A 237 -16.96 11.77 -10.66
C PRO A 237 -17.86 11.35 -11.84
N PHE A 238 -17.42 10.33 -12.60
CA PHE A 238 -18.08 9.78 -13.78
C PHE A 238 -17.91 8.28 -13.84
N ARG A 239 -18.73 7.60 -14.63
CA ARG A 239 -18.69 6.15 -14.80
C ARG A 239 -17.43 5.64 -15.52
N ASP A 240 -16.71 6.48 -16.24
CA ASP A 240 -15.54 6.11 -17.06
C ASP A 240 -14.44 5.37 -16.27
N GLY A 241 -14.24 5.72 -15.01
CA GLY A 241 -13.31 5.02 -14.12
C GLY A 241 -13.76 3.58 -13.80
N ILE A 242 -15.06 3.37 -13.65
CA ILE A 242 -15.65 2.04 -13.39
C ILE A 242 -15.62 1.20 -14.66
N ASP A 243 -15.99 1.79 -15.80
CA ASP A 243 -15.92 1.11 -17.11
C ASP A 243 -14.48 0.66 -17.41
N THR A 244 -13.49 1.55 -17.20
CA THR A 244 -12.06 1.20 -17.35
C THR A 244 -11.63 0.08 -16.39
N ALA A 245 -12.11 0.09 -15.14
CA ALA A 245 -11.81 -0.96 -14.17
C ALA A 245 -12.39 -2.32 -14.62
N HIS A 246 -13.61 -2.34 -15.15
CA HIS A 246 -14.22 -3.55 -15.71
C HIS A 246 -13.42 -4.09 -16.91
N GLU A 247 -13.01 -3.24 -17.85
CA GLU A 247 -12.23 -3.61 -19.06
C GLU A 247 -10.94 -4.36 -18.70
N ILE A 248 -10.31 -4.03 -17.57
CA ILE A 248 -9.09 -4.70 -17.10
C ILE A 248 -9.37 -5.92 -16.20
N GLY A 249 -10.64 -6.25 -15.97
CA GLY A 249 -11.07 -7.43 -15.23
C GLY A 249 -11.17 -7.25 -13.71
N VAL A 250 -11.21 -6.02 -13.21
CA VAL A 250 -11.54 -5.74 -11.79
C VAL A 250 -12.97 -6.19 -11.49
N THR A 251 -13.18 -6.82 -10.34
CA THR A 251 -14.48 -7.35 -9.91
C THR A 251 -15.09 -6.57 -8.75
N THR A 252 -14.32 -5.81 -8.02
CA THR A 252 -14.79 -5.05 -6.86
C THR A 252 -14.14 -3.66 -6.83
N VAL A 253 -14.93 -2.65 -6.49
CA VAL A 253 -14.49 -1.27 -6.34
C VAL A 253 -14.71 -0.78 -4.92
N VAL A 254 -13.70 -0.11 -4.35
CA VAL A 254 -13.77 0.55 -3.05
C VAL A 254 -13.53 2.04 -3.26
N GLN A 255 -14.45 2.87 -2.80
CA GLN A 255 -14.35 4.32 -2.86
C GLN A 255 -15.11 4.97 -1.69
N PRO A 256 -14.85 6.25 -1.37
CA PRO A 256 -15.56 6.91 -0.27
C PRO A 256 -17.05 7.17 -0.54
N GLY A 257 -17.47 7.30 -1.80
CA GLY A 257 -18.78 7.86 -2.14
C GLY A 257 -18.87 9.36 -1.83
N GLY A 258 -20.06 9.94 -1.91
CA GLY A 258 -20.33 11.35 -1.64
C GLY A 258 -20.23 12.27 -2.86
N SER A 259 -20.23 11.73 -4.07
CA SER A 259 -20.43 12.47 -5.31
C SER A 259 -21.91 12.75 -5.54
N MET A 260 -22.24 13.87 -6.18
CA MET A 260 -23.60 14.11 -6.69
C MET A 260 -24.01 13.10 -7.78
N ARG A 261 -23.04 12.35 -8.31
CA ARG A 261 -23.22 11.36 -9.39
C ARG A 261 -22.89 9.93 -8.93
N ASP A 262 -22.95 9.66 -7.63
CA ASP A 262 -22.69 8.31 -7.11
C ASP A 262 -23.57 7.26 -7.80
N GLN A 263 -24.82 7.61 -8.13
CA GLN A 263 -25.74 6.68 -8.80
C GLN A 263 -25.22 6.25 -10.18
N GLU A 264 -24.56 7.14 -10.95
CA GLU A 264 -23.99 6.76 -12.25
C GLU A 264 -22.89 5.71 -12.10
N SER A 265 -22.05 5.82 -11.04
CA SER A 265 -21.00 4.86 -10.73
C SER A 265 -21.55 3.53 -10.21
N ILE A 266 -22.62 3.58 -9.39
CA ILE A 266 -23.30 2.39 -8.89
C ILE A 266 -23.96 1.63 -10.05
N ASP A 267 -24.70 2.35 -10.92
CA ASP A 267 -25.36 1.76 -12.09
C ASP A 267 -24.35 1.10 -13.04
N ALA A 268 -23.19 1.76 -13.27
CA ALA A 268 -22.12 1.17 -14.08
C ALA A 268 -21.55 -0.11 -13.45
N ALA A 269 -21.32 -0.12 -12.14
CA ALA A 269 -20.86 -1.32 -11.43
C ALA A 269 -21.90 -2.45 -11.49
N ASP A 270 -23.18 -2.13 -11.31
CA ASP A 270 -24.29 -3.08 -11.46
C ASP A 270 -24.42 -3.66 -12.88
N GLU A 271 -24.27 -2.81 -13.91
CA GLU A 271 -24.25 -3.25 -15.32
C GLU A 271 -23.14 -4.26 -15.59
N HIS A 272 -21.97 -4.06 -14.96
CA HIS A 272 -20.80 -4.92 -15.09
C HIS A 272 -20.76 -6.09 -14.10
N GLY A 273 -21.74 -6.21 -13.21
CA GLY A 273 -21.80 -7.25 -12.19
C GLY A 273 -20.71 -7.12 -11.11
N MET A 274 -20.19 -5.92 -10.91
CA MET A 274 -19.12 -5.62 -9.94
C MET A 274 -19.72 -5.29 -8.57
N ALA A 275 -19.03 -5.69 -7.49
CA ALA A 275 -19.34 -5.18 -6.16
C ALA A 275 -18.74 -3.77 -5.97
N MET A 276 -19.44 -2.91 -5.22
CA MET A 276 -18.93 -1.58 -4.86
C MET A 276 -19.13 -1.32 -3.36
N ILE A 277 -18.03 -0.98 -2.69
CA ILE A 277 -18.01 -0.68 -1.26
C ILE A 277 -17.76 0.83 -1.07
N PHE A 278 -18.64 1.47 -0.30
CA PHE A 278 -18.47 2.86 0.13
C PHE A 278 -17.90 2.91 1.54
N THR A 279 -16.74 3.58 1.70
CA THR A 279 -16.04 3.73 2.98
C THR A 279 -16.43 5.00 3.75
N GLY A 280 -17.05 5.97 3.07
CA GLY A 280 -17.39 7.29 3.66
C GLY A 280 -16.19 8.20 3.92
N GLN A 281 -14.96 7.72 3.73
CA GLN A 281 -13.73 8.48 4.02
C GLN A 281 -12.82 8.63 2.80
N ARG A 282 -12.38 9.85 2.51
CA ARG A 282 -11.34 10.14 1.51
C ARG A 282 -9.97 9.90 2.10
N LEU A 283 -9.07 9.30 1.30
CA LEU A 283 -7.71 8.96 1.72
C LEU A 283 -6.65 9.77 0.95
N PHE A 284 -6.89 11.07 0.81
CA PHE A 284 -5.97 11.95 0.08
C PHE A 284 -4.63 12.11 0.80
N LEU A 285 -3.54 11.94 0.04
CA LEU A 285 -2.17 12.26 0.43
C LEU A 285 -1.54 13.22 -0.57
N HIS A 286 -1.10 14.39 -0.09
CA HIS A 286 -0.48 15.44 -0.90
C HIS A 286 0.98 15.71 -0.57
#